data_639aed66af7915b7fe2479cda23eeac1
#
_entry.id   639aed66af7915b7fe2479cda23eeac1
#
_cell.length_a   1.000
_cell.length_b   1.000
_cell.length_c   1.000
_cell.angle_alpha   90.00
_cell.angle_beta   90.00
_cell.angle_gamma   90.00
#
_symmetry.space_group_name_H-M   'P 1'
#
loop_
_entity.id
_entity.type
_entity.pdbx_description
1 polymer ?
#
loop_
_entity_poly.entity_id
_entity_poly.type
_entity_poly.pdbx_seq_one_letter_code
_entity_poly.pdbx_strand_id
1 'polypeptide(L)'
;MSDNKDMQAIERIEETIANLKDNNFNIYFFVIDSRNVPNSSLAYIYELAKTLQDKNYNVTMLYQLQGEYTEAELYKKKKKGKQIDPSKVFVGVGDWLGEEYANIPHMNIAHEQWKVSPADILFIPEAFSSLMFQTYQYKAPCRRIVLLQNFSYVTDFIPYGVEWKNYGIYDVVATTKKQEELIKSVFPYVRTKILPPVVPSVFRKPIEPKKLLVNIITSDQRIANRIIKTFYWKYPIYKFISFVDLRNYPREEFAEKLREGAITVWVDNDTQFGHSAVEAVACDNVLIGKIPDMIPEWMTNEDGTLNDCGVWTYDVNLIPELLANVIGAWMQDNIPEQLTETMEKVNTLYTVEKWDKNVDAVIKNIIDEQIKSFEQIKSSIQSKINENASNE
;
A
#
# COMPACT_ATOMS: atom_id res chain seq x y z
N MET A 1 10.23 -39.62 28.64
CA MET A 1 10.89 -38.37 28.20
C MET A 1 10.21 -37.70 26.98
N SER A 2 9.57 -38.45 26.11
CA SER A 2 8.77 -37.95 24.97
C SER A 2 7.55 -37.16 25.47
N ASP A 3 6.75 -37.75 26.36
CA ASP A 3 5.48 -37.21 26.83
C ASP A 3 5.58 -35.83 27.50
N ASN A 4 6.69 -35.55 28.20
CA ASN A 4 6.91 -34.26 28.83
C ASN A 4 7.16 -33.13 27.79
N LYS A 5 7.80 -33.46 26.64
CA LYS A 5 8.01 -32.51 25.57
C LYS A 5 6.72 -32.21 24.81
N ASP A 6 5.91 -33.25 24.60
CA ASP A 6 4.64 -33.11 23.88
C ASP A 6 3.61 -32.34 24.74
N MET A 7 3.58 -32.58 26.07
CA MET A 7 2.77 -31.76 27.00
C MET A 7 3.20 -30.29 27.00
N GLN A 8 4.49 -30.01 27.07
CA GLN A 8 5.00 -28.63 26.99
C GLN A 8 4.68 -27.97 25.64
N ALA A 9 4.64 -28.72 24.53
CA ALA A 9 4.24 -28.19 23.22
C ALA A 9 2.75 -27.82 23.22
N ILE A 10 1.88 -28.64 23.83
CA ILE A 10 0.45 -28.34 23.96
C ILE A 10 0.24 -27.08 24.78
N GLU A 11 0.89 -26.93 25.94
CA GLU A 11 0.78 -25.73 26.78
C GLU A 11 1.16 -24.43 26.00
N ARG A 12 2.25 -24.47 25.24
CA ARG A 12 2.66 -23.32 24.39
C ARG A 12 1.65 -23.02 23.30
N ILE A 13 1.03 -24.03 22.71
CA ILE A 13 -0.02 -23.84 21.70
C ILE A 13 -1.27 -23.23 22.34
N GLU A 14 -1.66 -23.67 23.50
CA GLU A 14 -2.80 -23.13 24.25
C GLU A 14 -2.57 -21.64 24.61
N GLU A 15 -1.37 -21.31 25.11
CA GLU A 15 -0.97 -19.94 25.37
C GLU A 15 -1.03 -19.08 24.09
N THR A 16 -0.54 -19.60 22.96
CA THR A 16 -0.59 -18.91 21.67
C THR A 16 -2.03 -18.66 21.23
N ILE A 17 -2.91 -19.66 21.35
CA ILE A 17 -4.34 -19.52 21.02
C ILE A 17 -5.03 -18.50 21.94
N ALA A 18 -4.71 -18.50 23.24
CA ALA A 18 -5.24 -17.51 24.18
C ALA A 18 -4.80 -16.09 23.80
N ASN A 19 -3.51 -15.90 23.52
CA ASN A 19 -2.99 -14.59 23.06
C ASN A 19 -3.69 -14.10 21.79
N LEU A 20 -3.96 -14.99 20.82
CA LEU A 20 -4.68 -14.62 19.60
C LEU A 20 -6.15 -14.22 19.88
N LYS A 21 -6.84 -14.96 20.78
CA LYS A 21 -8.23 -14.66 21.14
C LYS A 21 -8.38 -13.36 21.93
N ASP A 22 -7.40 -13.04 22.76
CA ASP A 22 -7.38 -11.85 23.62
C ASP A 22 -6.73 -10.63 22.97
N ASN A 23 -6.37 -10.70 21.68
CA ASN A 23 -5.60 -9.68 20.93
C ASN A 23 -4.27 -9.30 21.61
N ASN A 24 -3.65 -10.25 22.34
CA ASN A 24 -2.36 -10.07 23.02
C ASN A 24 -1.21 -10.55 22.13
N PHE A 25 -1.06 -9.96 20.97
CA PHE A 25 0.01 -10.23 19.99
C PHE A 25 0.37 -8.95 19.27
N ASN A 26 1.49 -8.97 18.53
CA ASN A 26 1.96 -7.82 17.79
C ASN A 26 1.71 -8.01 16.28
N ILE A 27 1.39 -6.90 15.61
CA ILE A 27 1.34 -6.82 14.16
C ILE A 27 2.50 -5.95 13.70
N TYR A 28 3.36 -6.52 12.88
CA TYR A 28 4.54 -5.87 12.35
C TYR A 28 4.37 -5.57 10.87
N PHE A 29 4.79 -4.37 10.45
CA PHE A 29 4.88 -3.98 9.05
C PHE A 29 6.31 -3.64 8.71
N PHE A 30 6.86 -4.27 7.68
CA PHE A 30 8.17 -3.87 7.19
C PHE A 30 8.04 -2.69 6.23
N VAL A 31 8.86 -1.66 6.45
CA VAL A 31 8.88 -0.44 5.65
C VAL A 31 10.30 -0.02 5.31
N ILE A 32 10.44 0.78 4.25
CA ILE A 32 11.67 1.50 3.92
C ILE A 32 11.58 2.93 4.41
N ASP A 33 12.74 3.57 4.55
CA ASP A 33 12.82 5.01 4.73
C ASP A 33 12.37 5.73 3.45
N SER A 34 11.36 6.56 3.55
CA SER A 34 10.85 7.34 2.42
C SER A 34 11.77 8.50 2.04
N ARG A 35 12.66 8.91 2.95
CA ARG A 35 13.52 10.10 2.82
C ARG A 35 12.75 11.36 2.41
N ASN A 36 11.56 11.53 2.96
CA ASN A 36 10.63 12.62 2.68
C ASN A 36 10.14 12.69 1.22
N VAL A 37 10.18 11.55 0.51
CA VAL A 37 9.59 11.45 -0.82
C VAL A 37 8.25 10.73 -0.72
N PRO A 38 7.12 11.37 -1.06
CA PRO A 38 5.82 10.75 -1.07
C PRO A 38 5.80 9.46 -1.90
N ASN A 39 5.21 8.41 -1.33
CA ASN A 39 5.13 7.09 -1.94
C ASN A 39 3.79 6.43 -1.59
N SER A 40 2.98 6.15 -2.60
CA SER A 40 1.63 5.59 -2.42
C SER A 40 1.63 4.19 -1.81
N SER A 41 2.65 3.37 -2.11
CA SER A 41 2.78 2.05 -1.50
C SER A 41 3.07 2.12 -0.01
N LEU A 42 3.92 3.06 0.41
CA LEU A 42 4.14 3.33 1.84
C LEU A 42 2.89 3.92 2.49
N ALA A 43 2.22 4.86 1.83
CA ALA A 43 0.96 5.43 2.34
C ALA A 43 -0.06 4.32 2.66
N TYR A 44 -0.26 3.37 1.76
CA TYR A 44 -1.15 2.23 1.99
C TYR A 44 -0.76 1.39 3.22
N ILE A 45 0.53 1.12 3.41
CA ILE A 45 1.02 0.36 4.57
C ILE A 45 0.75 1.13 5.86
N TYR A 46 1.04 2.42 5.88
CA TYR A 46 0.80 3.26 7.05
C TYR A 46 -0.69 3.47 7.34
N GLU A 47 -1.55 3.57 6.31
CA GLU A 47 -3.01 3.57 6.48
C GLU A 47 -3.50 2.29 7.16
N LEU A 48 -3.01 1.13 6.71
CA LEU A 48 -3.37 -0.15 7.33
C LEU A 48 -2.87 -0.23 8.78
N ALA A 49 -1.62 0.16 9.01
CA ALA A 49 -1.02 0.19 10.34
C ALA A 49 -1.79 1.11 11.29
N LYS A 50 -2.12 2.33 10.85
CA LYS A 50 -2.89 3.31 11.63
C LYS A 50 -4.29 2.80 11.94
N THR A 51 -4.99 2.27 10.94
CA THR A 51 -6.33 1.69 11.13
C THR A 51 -6.32 0.58 12.20
N LEU A 52 -5.30 -0.28 12.17
CA LEU A 52 -5.17 -1.34 13.18
C LEU A 52 -4.81 -0.81 14.57
N GLN A 53 -3.95 0.20 14.64
CA GLN A 53 -3.63 0.88 15.90
C GLN A 53 -4.88 1.51 16.52
N ASP A 54 -5.71 2.18 15.71
CA ASP A 54 -6.97 2.80 16.15
C ASP A 54 -8.00 1.77 16.62
N LYS A 55 -7.87 0.52 16.16
CA LYS A 55 -8.66 -0.64 16.61
C LYS A 55 -8.02 -1.36 17.82
N ASN A 56 -7.04 -0.74 18.47
CA ASN A 56 -6.31 -1.24 19.65
C ASN A 56 -5.47 -2.51 19.42
N TYR A 57 -4.99 -2.76 18.20
CA TYR A 57 -3.95 -3.75 17.97
C TYR A 57 -2.57 -3.16 18.30
N ASN A 58 -1.65 -3.99 18.79
CA ASN A 58 -0.26 -3.61 19.01
C ASN A 58 0.47 -3.59 17.65
N VAL A 59 0.68 -2.41 17.09
CA VAL A 59 1.30 -2.24 15.78
C VAL A 59 2.70 -1.65 15.94
N THR A 60 3.67 -2.19 15.19
CA THR A 60 5.05 -1.68 15.11
C THR A 60 5.54 -1.72 13.66
N MET A 61 6.11 -0.62 13.20
CA MET A 61 6.78 -0.52 11.91
C MET A 61 8.22 -1.00 12.06
N LEU A 62 8.64 -1.96 11.24
CA LEU A 62 10.01 -2.47 11.21
C LEU A 62 10.76 -1.87 10.04
N TYR A 63 11.97 -1.40 10.27
CA TYR A 63 12.88 -0.98 9.22
C TYR A 63 14.29 -1.51 9.46
N GLN A 64 15.15 -1.46 8.45
CA GLN A 64 16.53 -1.94 8.55
C GLN A 64 17.48 -0.88 8.02
N LEU A 65 18.08 -0.10 8.93
CA LEU A 65 19.04 0.94 8.59
C LEU A 65 20.38 0.70 9.29
N GLN A 66 21.38 0.31 8.49
CA GLN A 66 22.71 0.02 8.98
C GLN A 66 23.42 1.30 9.46
N GLY A 67 24.02 1.25 10.66
CA GLY A 67 24.81 2.35 11.19
C GLY A 67 24.00 3.61 11.54
N GLU A 68 22.70 3.47 11.82
CA GLU A 68 21.84 4.56 12.31
C GLU A 68 22.43 5.21 13.55
N TYR A 69 22.32 6.53 13.64
CA TYR A 69 22.72 7.27 14.83
C TYR A 69 21.69 7.12 15.95
N THR A 70 22.14 6.81 17.13
CA THR A 70 21.30 6.95 18.32
C THR A 70 20.93 8.41 18.57
N GLU A 71 19.83 8.66 19.27
CA GLU A 71 19.42 10.03 19.66
C GLU A 71 20.55 10.82 20.36
N ALA A 72 21.29 10.13 21.24
CA ALA A 72 22.44 10.75 21.95
C ALA A 72 23.57 11.15 20.99
N GLU A 73 23.82 10.35 19.95
CA GLU A 73 24.83 10.67 18.93
C GLU A 73 24.38 11.82 18.03
N LEU A 74 23.12 11.83 17.61
CA LEU A 74 22.52 12.92 16.86
C LEU A 74 22.59 14.24 17.63
N TYR A 75 22.21 14.23 18.91
CA TYR A 75 22.31 15.39 19.79
C TYR A 75 23.73 15.89 19.90
N LYS A 76 24.70 14.99 20.15
CA LYS A 76 26.13 15.34 20.25
C LYS A 76 26.68 15.93 18.96
N LYS A 77 26.27 15.39 17.79
CA LYS A 77 26.67 15.89 16.47
C LYS A 77 26.09 17.29 16.23
N LYS A 78 24.78 17.46 16.45
CA LYS A 78 24.08 18.77 16.31
C LYS A 78 24.74 19.83 17.23
N LYS A 79 24.96 19.52 18.51
CA LYS A 79 25.57 20.44 19.46
C LYS A 79 27.01 20.84 19.08
N LYS A 80 27.76 19.95 18.40
CA LYS A 80 29.15 20.21 17.97
C LYS A 80 29.24 20.79 16.57
N GLY A 81 28.12 21.11 15.91
CA GLY A 81 28.09 21.58 14.52
C GLY A 81 28.68 20.58 13.51
N LYS A 82 28.75 19.29 13.85
CA LYS A 82 29.27 18.27 12.95
C LYS A 82 28.22 17.90 11.91
N GLN A 83 28.69 17.65 10.69
CA GLN A 83 27.84 17.18 9.62
C GLN A 83 27.19 15.85 10.01
N ILE A 84 25.88 15.77 9.83
CA ILE A 84 25.08 14.55 9.99
C ILE A 84 25.01 13.88 8.64
N ASP A 85 25.34 12.60 8.60
CA ASP A 85 25.15 11.77 7.41
C ASP A 85 23.67 11.41 7.28
N PRO A 86 22.94 11.92 6.27
CA PRO A 86 21.49 11.68 6.12
C PRO A 86 21.17 10.20 5.94
N SER A 87 22.12 9.41 5.39
CA SER A 87 21.92 7.97 5.18
C SER A 87 21.84 7.16 6.46
N LYS A 88 22.18 7.77 7.62
CA LYS A 88 22.16 7.16 8.95
C LYS A 88 21.06 7.69 9.86
N VAL A 89 20.11 8.41 9.29
CA VAL A 89 18.95 8.96 10.02
C VAL A 89 17.70 8.43 9.35
N PHE A 90 16.90 7.71 10.10
CA PHE A 90 15.57 7.30 9.61
C PHE A 90 14.63 8.50 9.67
N VAL A 91 14.06 8.86 8.55
CA VAL A 91 13.18 10.03 8.41
C VAL A 91 11.70 9.61 8.47
N GLY A 92 11.38 8.44 7.95
CA GLY A 92 10.00 7.93 7.92
C GLY A 92 9.09 8.73 7.00
N VAL A 93 7.86 9.00 7.46
CA VAL A 93 6.78 9.58 6.65
C VAL A 93 6.19 10.88 7.22
N GLY A 94 6.73 11.39 8.34
CA GLY A 94 6.12 12.51 9.08
C GLY A 94 5.94 13.78 8.26
N ASP A 95 6.91 14.12 7.42
CA ASP A 95 6.92 15.37 6.67
C ASP A 95 5.93 15.39 5.48
N TRP A 96 5.52 14.23 5.01
CA TRP A 96 4.67 14.19 3.83
C TRP A 96 3.33 13.44 4.03
N LEU A 97 3.26 12.49 4.97
CA LEU A 97 2.03 11.73 5.23
C LEU A 97 1.24 12.29 6.40
N GLY A 98 1.94 12.73 7.45
CA GLY A 98 1.39 13.32 8.67
C GLY A 98 2.04 12.75 9.94
N GLU A 99 2.03 13.55 11.01
CA GLU A 99 2.63 13.16 12.31
C GLU A 99 1.93 11.96 12.95
N GLU A 100 0.63 11.80 12.74
CA GLU A 100 -0.13 10.67 13.27
C GLU A 100 0.37 9.32 12.75
N TYR A 101 0.91 9.29 11.54
CA TYR A 101 1.54 8.08 10.97
C TYR A 101 2.99 7.92 11.44
N ALA A 102 3.72 9.02 11.59
CA ALA A 102 5.08 9.00 12.12
C ALA A 102 5.13 8.57 13.59
N ASN A 103 4.06 8.81 14.36
CA ASN A 103 3.95 8.45 15.76
C ASN A 103 3.60 6.95 15.99
N ILE A 104 3.33 6.16 14.95
CA ILE A 104 3.27 4.70 15.08
C ILE A 104 4.64 4.21 15.55
N PRO A 105 4.74 3.29 16.53
CA PRO A 105 6.02 2.78 16.99
C PRO A 105 6.89 2.22 15.86
N HIS A 106 8.16 2.60 15.80
CA HIS A 106 9.14 2.12 14.83
C HIS A 106 10.27 1.39 15.53
N MET A 107 10.80 0.33 14.91
CA MET A 107 11.92 -0.45 15.41
C MET A 107 12.94 -0.72 14.30
N ASN A 108 14.22 -0.41 14.56
CA ASN A 108 15.32 -0.75 13.66
C ASN A 108 15.84 -2.16 13.94
N ILE A 109 15.45 -3.12 13.13
CA ILE A 109 15.87 -4.51 13.28
C ILE A 109 17.35 -4.78 12.95
N ALA A 110 18.10 -3.77 12.47
CA ALA A 110 19.54 -3.88 12.30
C ALA A 110 20.30 -3.72 13.64
N HIS A 111 19.69 -3.08 14.64
CA HIS A 111 20.33 -2.75 15.92
C HIS A 111 19.57 -3.28 17.13
N GLU A 112 18.26 -3.43 17.02
CA GLU A 112 17.40 -3.87 18.09
C GLU A 112 17.09 -5.36 18.00
N GLN A 113 17.07 -6.05 19.15
CA GLN A 113 16.67 -7.44 19.17
C GLN A 113 15.15 -7.55 18.98
N TRP A 114 14.76 -7.90 17.78
CA TRP A 114 13.37 -8.19 17.46
C TRP A 114 12.94 -9.53 18.08
N LYS A 115 12.11 -9.45 19.13
CA LYS A 115 11.50 -10.62 19.77
C LYS A 115 10.13 -10.87 19.17
N VAL A 116 9.93 -12.04 18.63
CA VAL A 116 8.72 -12.39 17.90
C VAL A 116 8.15 -13.71 18.41
N SER A 117 6.84 -13.78 18.57
CA SER A 117 6.09 -14.93 19.07
C SER A 117 5.33 -15.66 17.95
N PRO A 118 4.86 -16.91 18.18
CA PRO A 118 4.01 -17.62 17.22
C PRO A 118 2.64 -16.95 16.99
N ALA A 119 2.16 -16.13 17.93
CA ALA A 119 0.92 -15.39 17.80
C ALA A 119 1.07 -14.13 16.90
N ASP A 120 2.29 -13.61 16.76
CA ASP A 120 2.54 -12.38 16.02
C ASP A 120 2.33 -12.54 14.51
N ILE A 121 2.05 -11.41 13.86
CA ILE A 121 1.84 -11.32 12.40
C ILE A 121 2.85 -10.35 11.84
N LEU A 122 3.52 -10.72 10.73
CA LEU A 122 4.44 -9.87 10.00
C LEU A 122 3.95 -9.67 8.57
N PHE A 123 3.65 -8.43 8.22
CA PHE A 123 3.39 -8.01 6.85
C PHE A 123 4.67 -7.57 6.16
N ILE A 124 4.95 -8.17 4.98
CA ILE A 124 6.15 -7.92 4.18
C ILE A 124 5.69 -7.44 2.81
N PRO A 125 6.06 -6.25 2.34
CA PRO A 125 5.80 -5.84 0.96
C PRO A 125 6.48 -6.78 -0.03
N GLU A 126 5.87 -7.01 -1.18
CA GLU A 126 6.30 -7.97 -2.21
C GLU A 126 7.73 -7.73 -2.73
N ALA A 127 8.21 -6.49 -2.68
CA ALA A 127 9.56 -6.11 -3.10
C ALA A 127 10.68 -6.63 -2.17
N PHE A 128 10.35 -7.14 -0.96
CA PHE A 128 11.36 -7.49 0.06
C PHE A 128 11.62 -9.01 0.15
N SER A 129 11.97 -9.63 -0.97
CA SER A 129 12.36 -11.04 -1.01
C SER A 129 13.53 -11.39 -0.07
N SER A 130 14.46 -10.45 0.14
CA SER A 130 15.57 -10.61 1.08
C SER A 130 15.11 -10.77 2.53
N LEU A 131 14.10 -10.01 2.97
CA LEU A 131 13.52 -10.15 4.30
C LEU A 131 12.72 -11.46 4.44
N MET A 132 11.98 -11.85 3.40
CA MET A 132 11.30 -13.15 3.36
C MET A 132 12.30 -14.29 3.57
N PHE A 133 13.43 -14.24 2.88
CA PHE A 133 14.52 -15.21 3.03
C PHE A 133 15.15 -15.18 4.42
N GLN A 134 15.50 -14.00 4.95
CA GLN A 134 16.09 -13.86 6.28
C GLN A 134 15.16 -14.42 7.36
N THR A 135 13.88 -14.03 7.36
CA THR A 135 12.91 -14.53 8.35
C THR A 135 12.69 -16.04 8.25
N TYR A 136 12.82 -16.62 7.06
CA TYR A 136 12.82 -18.08 6.86
C TYR A 136 14.07 -18.74 7.45
N GLN A 137 15.26 -18.21 7.15
CA GLN A 137 16.52 -18.74 7.67
C GLN A 137 16.58 -18.70 9.20
N TYR A 138 16.12 -17.61 9.81
CA TYR A 138 16.09 -17.46 11.27
C TYR A 138 14.90 -18.17 11.91
N LYS A 139 14.07 -18.87 11.12
CA LYS A 139 12.88 -19.61 11.60
C LYS A 139 11.98 -18.73 12.45
N ALA A 140 11.75 -17.49 12.02
CA ALA A 140 10.84 -16.58 12.70
C ALA A 140 9.48 -17.28 12.91
N PRO A 141 9.00 -17.40 14.15
CA PRO A 141 7.83 -18.21 14.48
C PRO A 141 6.51 -17.54 14.08
N CYS A 142 6.51 -16.23 13.78
CA CYS A 142 5.32 -15.47 13.43
C CYS A 142 4.72 -15.89 12.09
N ARG A 143 3.44 -15.60 11.91
CA ARG A 143 2.79 -15.68 10.60
C ARG A 143 3.31 -14.59 9.69
N ARG A 144 3.78 -14.94 8.49
CA ARG A 144 4.32 -14.01 7.51
C ARG A 144 3.36 -13.88 6.35
N ILE A 145 2.97 -12.66 6.03
CA ILE A 145 1.97 -12.33 5.01
C ILE A 145 2.58 -11.33 4.04
N VAL A 146 2.52 -11.62 2.75
CA VAL A 146 2.97 -10.67 1.73
C VAL A 146 1.86 -9.66 1.44
N LEU A 147 2.19 -8.37 1.48
CA LEU A 147 1.36 -7.29 0.96
C LEU A 147 1.69 -7.11 -0.52
N LEU A 148 0.77 -7.52 -1.39
CA LEU A 148 0.94 -7.44 -2.83
C LEU A 148 0.24 -6.18 -3.36
N GLN A 149 1.03 -5.18 -3.69
CA GLN A 149 0.56 -3.91 -4.25
C GLN A 149 0.92 -3.74 -5.72
N ASN A 150 2.04 -4.36 -6.15
CA ASN A 150 2.50 -4.31 -7.53
C ASN A 150 3.17 -5.64 -7.91
N PHE A 151 2.55 -6.39 -8.82
CA PHE A 151 3.08 -7.68 -9.26
C PHE A 151 4.43 -7.58 -9.98
N SER A 152 4.75 -6.45 -10.61
CA SER A 152 6.05 -6.26 -11.28
C SER A 152 7.21 -6.43 -10.30
N TYR A 153 7.05 -5.99 -9.05
CA TYR A 153 8.08 -6.17 -8.02
C TYR A 153 8.28 -7.64 -7.63
N VAL A 154 7.26 -8.48 -7.78
CA VAL A 154 7.43 -9.93 -7.58
C VAL A 154 8.43 -10.49 -8.58
N THR A 155 8.31 -10.09 -9.85
CA THR A 155 9.22 -10.54 -10.92
C THR A 155 10.60 -9.91 -10.84
N ASP A 156 10.70 -8.67 -10.37
CA ASP A 156 11.97 -7.93 -10.31
C ASP A 156 12.85 -8.36 -9.13
N PHE A 157 12.24 -8.74 -8.00
CA PHE A 157 12.98 -8.99 -6.76
C PHE A 157 13.07 -10.46 -6.34
N ILE A 158 12.34 -11.37 -6.98
CA ILE A 158 12.51 -12.82 -6.74
C ILE A 158 13.57 -13.37 -7.68
N PRO A 159 14.61 -14.06 -7.18
CA PRO A 159 15.62 -14.68 -8.02
C PRO A 159 15.05 -15.77 -8.93
N TYR A 160 15.67 -15.98 -10.09
CA TYR A 160 15.28 -17.07 -11.00
C TYR A 160 15.26 -18.43 -10.31
N GLY A 161 14.19 -19.20 -10.56
CA GLY A 161 14.02 -20.54 -10.00
C GLY A 161 13.64 -20.57 -8.52
N VAL A 162 13.36 -19.43 -7.93
CA VAL A 162 12.89 -19.30 -6.55
C VAL A 162 11.39 -18.94 -6.55
N GLU A 163 10.65 -19.55 -5.66
CA GLU A 163 9.25 -19.24 -5.41
C GLU A 163 9.04 -18.84 -3.94
N TRP A 164 7.95 -18.19 -3.64
CA TRP A 164 7.63 -17.80 -2.27
C TRP A 164 7.56 -18.98 -1.28
N LYS A 165 7.14 -20.18 -1.73
CA LYS A 165 7.19 -21.40 -0.90
C LYS A 165 8.60 -21.73 -0.42
N ASN A 166 9.65 -21.41 -1.18
CA ASN A 166 11.04 -21.62 -0.78
C ASN A 166 11.44 -20.72 0.40
N TYR A 167 10.70 -19.66 0.61
CA TYR A 167 10.82 -18.76 1.77
C TYR A 167 9.77 -19.04 2.84
N GLY A 168 8.94 -20.08 2.67
CA GLY A 168 7.86 -20.43 3.58
C GLY A 168 6.74 -19.39 3.61
N ILE A 169 6.51 -18.68 2.51
CA ILE A 169 5.41 -17.73 2.33
C ILE A 169 4.25 -18.43 1.63
N TYR A 170 3.08 -18.39 2.26
CA TYR A 170 1.84 -18.99 1.77
C TYR A 170 0.65 -18.04 1.85
N ASP A 171 0.77 -16.91 2.53
CA ASP A 171 -0.31 -15.95 2.75
C ASP A 171 -0.02 -14.64 2.03
N VAL A 172 -1.04 -14.12 1.34
CA VAL A 172 -0.95 -12.89 0.56
C VAL A 172 -2.19 -12.04 0.80
N VAL A 173 -1.99 -10.75 1.01
CA VAL A 173 -3.03 -9.73 0.94
C VAL A 173 -2.77 -8.91 -0.31
N ALA A 174 -3.65 -9.04 -1.30
CA ALA A 174 -3.58 -8.31 -2.57
C ALA A 174 -4.47 -7.07 -2.53
N THR A 175 -4.10 -6.02 -3.20
CA THR A 175 -4.89 -4.78 -3.25
C THR A 175 -6.04 -4.85 -4.27
N THR A 176 -5.97 -5.73 -5.26
CA THR A 176 -6.98 -5.89 -6.29
C THR A 176 -7.25 -7.35 -6.61
N LYS A 177 -8.42 -7.64 -7.19
CA LYS A 177 -8.77 -8.98 -7.65
C LYS A 177 -7.88 -9.44 -8.82
N LYS A 178 -7.51 -8.53 -9.71
CA LYS A 178 -6.57 -8.83 -10.81
C LYS A 178 -5.23 -9.29 -10.29
N GLN A 179 -4.69 -8.66 -9.24
CA GLN A 179 -3.45 -9.11 -8.61
C GLN A 179 -3.61 -10.46 -7.93
N GLU A 180 -4.76 -10.70 -7.27
CA GLU A 180 -5.08 -12.01 -6.71
C GLU A 180 -5.08 -13.10 -7.77
N GLU A 181 -5.77 -12.88 -8.89
CA GLU A 181 -5.84 -13.81 -10.01
C GLU A 181 -4.45 -14.08 -10.61
N LEU A 182 -3.67 -13.02 -10.79
CA LEU A 182 -2.32 -13.12 -11.34
C LEU A 182 -1.38 -13.90 -10.42
N ILE A 183 -1.35 -13.58 -9.12
CA ILE A 183 -0.46 -14.28 -8.18
C ILE A 183 -0.85 -15.75 -8.03
N LYS A 184 -2.15 -16.08 -8.04
CA LYS A 184 -2.64 -17.46 -8.03
C LYS A 184 -2.28 -18.24 -9.29
N SER A 185 -2.22 -17.57 -10.43
CA SER A 185 -1.81 -18.22 -11.69
C SER A 185 -0.33 -18.62 -11.67
N VAL A 186 0.52 -17.84 -10.97
CA VAL A 186 1.96 -18.08 -10.84
C VAL A 186 2.29 -18.97 -9.64
N PHE A 187 1.66 -18.71 -8.50
CA PHE A 187 1.86 -19.45 -7.25
C PHE A 187 0.53 -20.02 -6.73
N PRO A 188 0.01 -21.12 -7.31
CA PRO A 188 -1.33 -21.64 -7.01
C PRO A 188 -1.50 -22.15 -5.57
N TYR A 189 -0.42 -22.30 -4.82
CA TYR A 189 -0.41 -22.73 -3.42
C TYR A 189 -0.67 -21.60 -2.43
N VAL A 190 -0.67 -20.32 -2.85
CA VAL A 190 -0.88 -19.21 -1.94
C VAL A 190 -2.36 -19.04 -1.57
N ARG A 191 -2.58 -18.68 -0.32
CA ARG A 191 -3.89 -18.26 0.20
C ARG A 191 -3.96 -16.75 0.10
N THR A 192 -4.95 -16.24 -0.59
CA THR A 192 -5.07 -14.81 -0.84
C THR A 192 -6.28 -14.21 -0.12
N LYS A 193 -6.15 -12.96 0.23
CA LYS A 193 -7.22 -12.07 0.68
C LYS A 193 -7.11 -10.77 -0.10
N ILE A 194 -8.24 -10.11 -0.36
CA ILE A 194 -8.27 -8.84 -1.06
C ILE A 194 -8.53 -7.74 -0.04
N LEU A 195 -7.67 -6.73 -0.03
CA LEU A 195 -7.84 -5.52 0.76
C LEU A 195 -7.59 -4.30 -0.15
N PRO A 196 -8.64 -3.79 -0.80
CA PRO A 196 -8.52 -2.61 -1.66
C PRO A 196 -8.05 -1.40 -0.86
N PRO A 197 -7.27 -0.49 -1.46
CA PRO A 197 -6.85 0.73 -0.80
C PRO A 197 -8.02 1.64 -0.39
N VAL A 198 -7.75 2.55 0.52
CA VAL A 198 -8.67 3.62 0.92
C VAL A 198 -8.32 4.93 0.23
N VAL A 199 -9.32 5.75 -0.03
CA VAL A 199 -9.14 7.18 -0.30
C VAL A 199 -9.36 7.93 1.01
N PRO A 200 -8.29 8.50 1.60
CA PRO A 200 -8.40 9.24 2.86
C PRO A 200 -9.34 10.45 2.74
N SER A 201 -9.99 10.81 3.84
CA SER A 201 -11.01 11.88 3.89
C SER A 201 -10.50 13.28 3.52
N VAL A 202 -9.19 13.50 3.49
CA VAL A 202 -8.58 14.73 2.99
C VAL A 202 -8.86 14.92 1.49
N PHE A 203 -8.99 13.84 0.73
CA PHE A 203 -9.41 13.83 -0.66
C PHE A 203 -10.94 13.80 -0.75
N ARG A 204 -11.52 14.96 -0.88
CA ARG A 204 -12.96 15.13 -0.91
C ARG A 204 -13.37 16.19 -1.92
N LYS A 205 -14.62 16.15 -2.34
CA LYS A 205 -15.22 17.20 -3.17
C LYS A 205 -14.96 18.59 -2.55
N PRO A 206 -14.48 19.57 -3.32
CA PRO A 206 -14.27 20.92 -2.82
C PRO A 206 -15.61 21.59 -2.51
N ILE A 207 -15.61 22.49 -1.53
CA ILE A 207 -16.75 23.37 -1.24
C ILE A 207 -16.71 24.60 -2.18
N GLU A 208 -15.51 25.09 -2.43
CA GLU A 208 -15.27 26.22 -3.33
C GLU A 208 -15.34 25.80 -4.80
N PRO A 209 -15.78 26.70 -5.71
CA PRO A 209 -15.75 26.42 -7.14
C PRO A 209 -14.33 26.13 -7.63
N LYS A 210 -14.20 25.13 -8.45
CA LYS A 210 -12.92 24.78 -9.06
C LYS A 210 -12.42 25.84 -10.02
N LYS A 211 -11.10 26.01 -10.05
CA LYS A 211 -10.42 26.86 -11.01
C LYS A 211 -10.06 26.05 -12.25
N LEU A 212 -10.03 26.71 -13.40
CA LEU A 212 -9.50 26.13 -14.63
C LEU A 212 -7.96 26.06 -14.54
N LEU A 213 -7.52 25.12 -13.71
CA LEU A 213 -6.13 24.77 -13.42
C LEU A 213 -5.95 23.29 -13.77
N VAL A 214 -4.84 22.96 -14.42
CA VAL A 214 -4.51 21.59 -14.82
C VAL A 214 -3.41 21.05 -13.90
N ASN A 215 -3.75 20.06 -13.11
CA ASN A 215 -2.79 19.28 -12.34
C ASN A 215 -2.12 18.24 -13.24
N ILE A 216 -0.83 17.99 -13.06
CA ILE A 216 -0.12 16.91 -13.73
C ILE A 216 0.47 15.96 -12.68
N ILE A 217 0.14 14.71 -12.82
CA ILE A 217 0.64 13.62 -11.99
C ILE A 217 1.39 12.64 -12.90
N THR A 218 2.70 12.60 -12.76
CA THR A 218 3.59 11.64 -13.42
C THR A 218 4.91 11.53 -12.69
N SER A 219 5.54 10.37 -12.69
CA SER A 219 6.87 10.18 -12.14
C SER A 219 7.99 10.77 -13.02
N ASP A 220 7.75 10.93 -14.33
CA ASP A 220 8.75 11.44 -15.29
C ASP A 220 8.49 12.90 -15.68
N GLN A 221 9.36 13.80 -15.19
CA GLN A 221 9.33 15.22 -15.52
C GLN A 221 9.40 15.50 -17.03
N ARG A 222 10.06 14.67 -17.79
CA ARG A 222 10.16 14.85 -19.24
C ARG A 222 8.81 14.68 -19.91
N ILE A 223 7.98 13.77 -19.39
CA ILE A 223 6.60 13.56 -19.85
C ILE A 223 5.76 14.81 -19.53
N ALA A 224 5.81 15.31 -18.30
CA ALA A 224 5.09 16.52 -17.91
C ALA A 224 5.49 17.71 -18.81
N ASN A 225 6.78 17.98 -18.95
CA ASN A 225 7.29 19.06 -19.79
C ASN A 225 6.88 18.91 -21.26
N ARG A 226 6.87 17.68 -21.80
CA ARG A 226 6.45 17.40 -23.18
C ARG A 226 4.97 17.73 -23.36
N ILE A 227 4.12 17.29 -22.46
CA ILE A 227 2.67 17.56 -22.52
C ILE A 227 2.42 19.07 -22.48
N ILE A 228 2.97 19.79 -21.50
CA ILE A 228 2.77 21.22 -21.32
C ILE A 228 3.24 22.01 -22.55
N LYS A 229 4.48 21.77 -23.01
CA LYS A 229 5.04 22.47 -24.14
C LYS A 229 4.27 22.20 -25.43
N THR A 230 3.95 20.92 -25.70
CA THR A 230 3.18 20.55 -26.89
C THR A 230 1.79 21.16 -26.87
N PHE A 231 1.14 21.20 -25.70
CA PHE A 231 -0.15 21.86 -25.54
C PHE A 231 -0.10 23.34 -25.90
N TYR A 232 0.83 24.11 -25.35
CA TYR A 232 0.95 25.54 -25.65
C TYR A 232 1.35 25.82 -27.09
N TRP A 233 2.12 24.95 -27.75
CA TRP A 233 2.49 25.08 -29.13
C TRP A 233 1.32 24.81 -30.09
N LYS A 234 0.54 23.75 -29.80
CA LYS A 234 -0.61 23.40 -30.63
C LYS A 234 -1.82 24.31 -30.41
N TYR A 235 -2.01 24.78 -29.18
CA TYR A 235 -3.19 25.52 -28.75
C TYR A 235 -2.83 26.86 -28.09
N PRO A 236 -2.23 27.81 -28.81
CA PRO A 236 -1.77 29.09 -28.24
C PRO A 236 -2.91 29.94 -27.65
N ILE A 237 -4.17 29.70 -28.03
CA ILE A 237 -5.34 30.35 -27.44
C ILE A 237 -5.50 30.05 -25.96
N TYR A 238 -4.96 28.90 -25.47
CA TYR A 238 -5.03 28.49 -24.09
C TYR A 238 -3.79 28.85 -23.26
N LYS A 239 -3.00 29.85 -23.67
CA LYS A 239 -1.82 30.30 -22.90
C LYS A 239 -2.13 30.81 -21.49
N PHE A 240 -3.40 31.13 -21.21
CA PHE A 240 -3.87 31.54 -19.89
C PHE A 240 -4.08 30.36 -18.92
N ILE A 241 -4.08 29.12 -19.40
CA ILE A 241 -4.20 27.92 -18.56
C ILE A 241 -2.91 27.75 -17.78
N SER A 242 -3.04 27.54 -16.47
CA SER A 242 -1.91 27.22 -15.60
C SER A 242 -1.81 25.70 -15.37
N PHE A 243 -0.58 25.23 -15.29
CA PHE A 243 -0.27 23.83 -14.96
C PHE A 243 0.45 23.74 -13.61
N VAL A 244 0.10 22.75 -12.81
CA VAL A 244 0.79 22.42 -11.55
C VAL A 244 1.30 20.99 -11.64
N ASP A 245 2.59 20.81 -11.50
CA ASP A 245 3.24 19.51 -11.43
C ASP A 245 3.20 19.02 -9.97
N LEU A 246 2.43 17.98 -9.69
CA LEU A 246 2.14 17.51 -8.34
C LEU A 246 3.15 16.47 -7.80
N ARG A 247 4.34 16.37 -8.36
CA ARG A 247 5.36 15.46 -7.84
C ARG A 247 5.87 15.92 -6.48
N ASN A 248 6.03 14.97 -5.57
CA ASN A 248 6.64 15.17 -4.26
C ASN A 248 5.91 16.17 -3.34
N TYR A 249 4.65 16.45 -3.59
CA TYR A 249 3.84 17.24 -2.67
C TYR A 249 3.49 16.41 -1.42
N PRO A 250 3.57 16.97 -0.22
CA PRO A 250 2.97 16.37 0.97
C PRO A 250 1.47 16.14 0.77
N ARG A 251 0.91 15.14 1.45
CA ARG A 251 -0.48 14.71 1.25
C ARG A 251 -1.50 15.85 1.33
N GLU A 252 -1.41 16.68 2.35
CA GLU A 252 -2.35 17.80 2.54
C GLU A 252 -2.28 18.82 1.40
N GLU A 253 -1.06 19.22 1.02
CA GLU A 253 -0.86 20.16 -0.10
C GLU A 253 -1.27 19.52 -1.43
N PHE A 254 -0.99 18.23 -1.62
CA PHE A 254 -1.42 17.49 -2.80
C PHE A 254 -2.95 17.47 -2.92
N ALA A 255 -3.65 17.17 -1.82
CA ALA A 255 -5.10 17.19 -1.77
C ALA A 255 -5.67 18.60 -1.99
N GLU A 256 -5.02 19.65 -1.44
CA GLU A 256 -5.41 21.03 -1.67
C GLU A 256 -5.34 21.39 -3.16
N LYS A 257 -4.25 21.05 -3.84
CA LYS A 257 -4.09 21.31 -5.28
C LYS A 257 -5.11 20.54 -6.13
N LEU A 258 -5.42 19.31 -5.77
CA LEU A 258 -6.48 18.56 -6.42
C LEU A 258 -7.86 19.19 -6.20
N ARG A 259 -8.16 19.70 -5.01
CA ARG A 259 -9.41 20.43 -4.77
C ARG A 259 -9.50 21.76 -5.51
N GLU A 260 -8.37 22.44 -5.69
CA GLU A 260 -8.30 23.74 -6.40
C GLU A 260 -8.50 23.58 -7.92
N GLY A 261 -7.84 22.58 -8.53
CA GLY A 261 -7.83 22.38 -9.98
C GLY A 261 -9.04 21.60 -10.50
N ALA A 262 -9.50 21.90 -11.71
CA ALA A 262 -10.63 21.23 -12.35
C ALA A 262 -10.24 19.98 -13.14
N ILE A 263 -9.02 19.91 -13.64
CA ILE A 263 -8.57 18.85 -14.54
C ILE A 263 -7.27 18.28 -14.01
N THR A 264 -7.15 16.96 -14.08
CA THR A 264 -5.90 16.24 -13.73
C THR A 264 -5.44 15.40 -14.90
N VAL A 265 -4.23 15.64 -15.37
CA VAL A 265 -3.52 14.77 -16.31
C VAL A 265 -2.73 13.76 -15.50
N TRP A 266 -3.04 12.48 -15.71
CA TRP A 266 -2.41 11.37 -14.99
C TRP A 266 -1.69 10.44 -15.97
N VAL A 267 -0.38 10.24 -15.77
CA VAL A 267 0.46 9.34 -16.57
C VAL A 267 1.35 8.51 -15.63
N ASP A 268 0.95 7.27 -15.41
CA ASP A 268 1.68 6.28 -14.65
C ASP A 268 1.57 4.93 -15.35
N ASN A 269 2.68 4.46 -15.94
CA ASN A 269 2.68 3.22 -16.72
C ASN A 269 2.72 1.96 -15.84
N ASP A 270 3.38 2.07 -14.69
CA ASP A 270 3.75 0.91 -13.86
C ASP A 270 2.75 0.65 -12.72
N THR A 271 1.77 1.52 -12.56
CA THR A 271 0.77 1.37 -11.50
C THR A 271 -0.18 0.20 -11.77
N GLN A 272 -0.60 -0.46 -10.71
CA GLN A 272 -1.64 -1.50 -10.77
C GLN A 272 -2.94 -1.08 -10.08
N PHE A 273 -2.92 -0.02 -9.29
CA PHE A 273 -4.11 0.56 -8.68
C PHE A 273 -4.34 2.02 -9.09
N GLY A 274 -3.31 2.88 -9.10
CA GLY A 274 -3.44 4.29 -9.47
C GLY A 274 -4.03 5.16 -8.35
N HIS A 275 -3.46 5.10 -7.15
CA HIS A 275 -3.94 5.86 -5.98
C HIS A 275 -4.21 7.33 -6.28
N SER A 276 -3.23 8.03 -6.85
CA SER A 276 -3.34 9.46 -7.14
C SER A 276 -4.45 9.82 -8.15
N ALA A 277 -4.78 8.90 -9.06
CA ALA A 277 -5.89 9.09 -9.98
C ALA A 277 -7.25 8.99 -9.26
N VAL A 278 -7.42 7.99 -8.38
CA VAL A 278 -8.66 7.85 -7.58
C VAL A 278 -8.80 9.00 -6.59
N GLU A 279 -7.70 9.47 -5.99
CA GLU A 279 -7.65 10.65 -5.13
C GLU A 279 -8.07 11.93 -5.90
N ALA A 280 -7.65 12.06 -7.17
CA ALA A 280 -8.09 13.16 -8.02
C ALA A 280 -9.60 13.07 -8.34
N VAL A 281 -10.12 11.86 -8.62
CA VAL A 281 -11.56 11.64 -8.80
C VAL A 281 -12.34 12.02 -7.54
N ALA A 282 -11.86 11.65 -6.36
CA ALA A 282 -12.47 12.01 -5.08
C ALA A 282 -12.49 13.52 -4.83
N CYS A 283 -11.51 14.25 -5.38
CA CYS A 283 -11.48 15.70 -5.39
C CYS A 283 -12.28 16.32 -6.56
N ASP A 284 -13.10 15.55 -7.29
CA ASP A 284 -13.93 16.04 -8.39
C ASP A 284 -13.13 16.59 -9.58
N ASN A 285 -11.99 15.98 -9.92
CA ASN A 285 -11.19 16.33 -11.08
C ASN A 285 -11.59 15.50 -12.29
N VAL A 286 -11.75 16.15 -13.45
CA VAL A 286 -11.84 15.43 -14.72
C VAL A 286 -10.47 14.84 -15.05
N LEU A 287 -10.40 13.51 -15.14
CA LEU A 287 -9.16 12.80 -15.47
C LEU A 287 -8.92 12.75 -16.98
N ILE A 288 -7.67 12.99 -17.34
CA ILE A 288 -7.14 12.72 -18.68
C ILE A 288 -5.87 11.92 -18.50
N GLY A 289 -5.74 10.77 -19.15
CA GLY A 289 -4.57 9.96 -18.88
C GLY A 289 -4.17 8.98 -19.96
N LYS A 290 -2.93 8.50 -19.82
CA LYS A 290 -2.48 7.32 -20.54
C LYS A 290 -2.98 6.07 -19.80
N ILE A 291 -3.53 5.13 -20.54
CA ILE A 291 -3.94 3.83 -20.01
C ILE A 291 -2.66 3.10 -19.52
N PRO A 292 -2.56 2.69 -18.25
CA PRO A 292 -1.42 1.93 -17.75
C PRO A 292 -1.37 0.52 -18.35
N ASP A 293 -0.19 -0.11 -18.30
CA ASP A 293 0.02 -1.45 -18.86
C ASP A 293 -0.87 -2.51 -18.18
N MET A 294 -1.09 -2.38 -16.87
CA MET A 294 -2.12 -3.12 -16.15
C MET A 294 -3.28 -2.18 -15.80
N ILE A 295 -4.40 -2.33 -16.48
CA ILE A 295 -5.57 -1.46 -16.29
C ILE A 295 -6.18 -1.70 -14.90
N PRO A 296 -6.24 -0.70 -14.02
CA PRO A 296 -6.89 -0.80 -12.72
C PRO A 296 -8.37 -1.19 -12.81
N GLU A 297 -8.89 -1.88 -11.81
CA GLU A 297 -10.28 -2.33 -11.78
C GLU A 297 -11.28 -1.19 -11.84
N TRP A 298 -11.00 -0.06 -11.17
CA TRP A 298 -11.88 1.11 -11.17
C TRP A 298 -11.99 1.81 -12.54
N MET A 299 -11.07 1.52 -13.46
CA MET A 299 -11.11 2.01 -14.85
C MET A 299 -11.90 1.09 -15.79
N THR A 300 -12.44 -0.02 -15.31
CA THR A 300 -13.09 -1.02 -16.15
C THR A 300 -14.56 -1.22 -15.77
N ASN A 301 -15.39 -1.48 -16.77
CA ASN A 301 -16.73 -1.99 -16.60
C ASN A 301 -16.70 -3.50 -16.23
N GLU A 302 -17.85 -4.06 -15.88
CA GLU A 302 -17.98 -5.50 -15.55
C GLU A 302 -17.57 -6.43 -16.70
N ASP A 303 -17.72 -5.98 -17.95
CA ASP A 303 -17.30 -6.71 -19.14
C ASP A 303 -15.82 -6.58 -19.49
N GLY A 304 -15.05 -5.82 -18.67
CA GLY A 304 -13.62 -5.60 -18.84
C GLY A 304 -13.26 -4.47 -19.81
N THR A 305 -14.23 -3.80 -20.43
CA THR A 305 -13.99 -2.59 -21.24
C THR A 305 -13.64 -1.41 -20.36
N LEU A 306 -12.94 -0.40 -20.91
CA LEU A 306 -12.71 0.85 -20.22
C LEU A 306 -14.02 1.57 -19.92
N ASN A 307 -14.13 2.13 -18.74
CA ASN A 307 -15.26 2.96 -18.36
C ASN A 307 -14.97 4.47 -18.63
N ASP A 308 -16.02 5.27 -18.47
CA ASP A 308 -15.98 6.72 -18.76
C ASP A 308 -15.62 7.57 -17.53
N CYS A 309 -14.87 7.05 -16.53
CA CYS A 309 -14.43 7.85 -15.39
C CYS A 309 -13.31 8.85 -15.71
N GLY A 310 -12.87 8.90 -16.96
CA GLY A 310 -11.85 9.80 -17.48
C GLY A 310 -11.75 9.71 -19.00
N VAL A 311 -10.88 10.53 -19.56
CA VAL A 311 -10.58 10.56 -21.00
C VAL A 311 -9.24 9.89 -21.23
N TRP A 312 -9.25 8.71 -21.87
CA TRP A 312 -8.11 7.81 -21.91
C TRP A 312 -7.47 7.67 -23.28
N THR A 313 -6.16 7.50 -23.32
CA THR A 313 -5.39 7.19 -24.53
C THR A 313 -4.26 6.22 -24.25
N TYR A 314 -3.86 5.45 -25.26
CA TYR A 314 -2.62 4.65 -25.23
C TYR A 314 -1.39 5.47 -25.64
N ASP A 315 -1.57 6.59 -26.34
CA ASP A 315 -0.48 7.45 -26.81
C ASP A 315 -0.43 8.76 -26.02
N VAL A 316 0.61 8.94 -25.21
CA VAL A 316 0.85 10.14 -24.43
C VAL A 316 0.91 11.43 -25.30
N ASN A 317 1.24 11.31 -26.61
CA ASN A 317 1.31 12.45 -27.50
C ASN A 317 -0.08 13.01 -27.89
N LEU A 318 -1.15 12.26 -27.65
CA LEU A 318 -2.54 12.70 -27.86
C LEU A 318 -3.08 13.46 -26.64
N ILE A 319 -2.45 13.39 -25.48
CA ILE A 319 -2.92 14.07 -24.26
C ILE A 319 -3.11 15.58 -24.46
N PRO A 320 -2.24 16.34 -25.15
CA PRO A 320 -2.47 17.75 -25.40
C PRO A 320 -3.76 18.05 -26.18
N GLU A 321 -4.16 17.18 -27.09
CA GLU A 321 -5.41 17.31 -27.86
C GLU A 321 -6.63 16.99 -26.99
N LEU A 322 -6.59 15.89 -26.27
CA LEU A 322 -7.65 15.51 -25.32
C LEU A 322 -7.85 16.62 -24.26
N LEU A 323 -6.75 17.20 -23.77
CA LEU A 323 -6.77 18.29 -22.81
C LEU A 323 -7.46 19.55 -23.40
N ALA A 324 -7.14 19.92 -24.63
CA ALA A 324 -7.80 21.05 -25.29
C ALA A 324 -9.31 20.84 -25.43
N ASN A 325 -9.75 19.61 -25.76
CA ASN A 325 -11.15 19.25 -25.87
C ASN A 325 -11.86 19.33 -24.51
N VAL A 326 -11.24 18.77 -23.44
CA VAL A 326 -11.82 18.81 -22.09
C VAL A 326 -11.88 20.25 -21.55
N ILE A 327 -10.85 21.07 -21.78
CA ILE A 327 -10.87 22.49 -21.41
C ILE A 327 -12.02 23.21 -22.13
N GLY A 328 -12.20 22.96 -23.42
CA GLY A 328 -13.30 23.53 -24.21
C GLY A 328 -14.68 23.13 -23.65
N ALA A 329 -14.86 21.88 -23.33
CA ALA A 329 -16.09 21.36 -22.73
C ALA A 329 -16.33 21.97 -21.33
N TRP A 330 -15.31 22.03 -20.49
CA TRP A 330 -15.39 22.60 -19.15
C TRP A 330 -15.77 24.10 -19.18
N MET A 331 -15.16 24.88 -20.10
CA MET A 331 -15.48 26.31 -20.25
C MET A 331 -16.91 26.58 -20.75
N GLN A 332 -17.52 25.57 -21.39
CA GLN A 332 -18.90 25.65 -21.90
C GLN A 332 -19.91 24.98 -20.95
N ASP A 333 -19.47 24.57 -19.76
CA ASP A 333 -20.28 23.79 -18.82
C ASP A 333 -20.92 22.56 -19.48
N ASN A 334 -20.16 21.86 -20.33
CA ASN A 334 -20.60 20.74 -21.14
C ASN A 334 -19.72 19.50 -20.94
N ILE A 335 -19.35 19.23 -19.70
CA ILE A 335 -18.72 17.94 -19.35
C ILE A 335 -19.77 16.84 -19.48
N PRO A 336 -19.46 15.71 -20.15
CA PRO A 336 -20.43 14.62 -20.33
C PRO A 336 -20.98 14.10 -19.01
N GLU A 337 -22.31 14.01 -18.88
CA GLU A 337 -22.99 13.52 -17.67
C GLU A 337 -22.54 12.10 -17.30
N GLN A 338 -22.35 11.23 -18.29
CA GLN A 338 -21.86 9.86 -18.08
C GLN A 338 -20.48 9.81 -17.42
N LEU A 339 -19.60 10.76 -17.74
CA LEU A 339 -18.27 10.87 -17.08
C LEU A 339 -18.47 11.19 -15.59
N THR A 340 -19.30 12.17 -15.29
CA THR A 340 -19.59 12.58 -13.89
C THR A 340 -20.24 11.46 -13.09
N GLU A 341 -21.22 10.78 -13.66
CA GLU A 341 -21.86 9.62 -13.01
C GLU A 341 -20.87 8.48 -12.73
N THR A 342 -19.96 8.22 -13.68
CA THR A 342 -18.94 7.17 -13.50
C THR A 342 -17.91 7.56 -12.45
N MET A 343 -17.50 8.83 -12.39
CA MET A 343 -16.65 9.34 -11.32
C MET A 343 -17.32 9.18 -9.95
N GLU A 344 -18.61 9.48 -9.82
CA GLU A 344 -19.35 9.28 -8.59
C GLU A 344 -19.40 7.82 -8.16
N LYS A 345 -19.59 6.89 -9.09
CA LYS A 345 -19.50 5.44 -8.81
C LYS A 345 -18.10 5.06 -8.27
N VAL A 346 -17.03 5.52 -8.92
CA VAL A 346 -15.65 5.27 -8.47
C VAL A 346 -15.44 5.78 -7.04
N ASN A 347 -15.93 6.97 -6.72
CA ASN A 347 -15.84 7.56 -5.37
C ASN A 347 -16.50 6.72 -4.28
N THR A 348 -17.52 5.91 -4.63
CA THR A 348 -18.16 5.01 -3.67
C THR A 348 -17.37 3.72 -3.40
N LEU A 349 -16.34 3.40 -4.19
CA LEU A 349 -15.64 2.11 -4.09
C LEU A 349 -14.64 2.07 -2.93
N TYR A 350 -13.95 3.18 -2.67
CA TYR A 350 -12.75 3.23 -1.81
C TYR A 350 -12.92 4.13 -0.59
N THR A 351 -14.13 4.16 -0.02
CA THR A 351 -14.45 4.98 1.14
C THR A 351 -13.82 4.46 2.43
N VAL A 352 -13.60 5.36 3.40
CA VAL A 352 -13.09 5.01 4.73
C VAL A 352 -13.98 3.95 5.41
N GLU A 353 -15.30 4.06 5.28
CA GLU A 353 -16.24 3.10 5.88
C GLU A 353 -16.08 1.68 5.30
N LYS A 354 -15.88 1.56 3.97
CA LYS A 354 -15.62 0.26 3.33
C LYS A 354 -14.26 -0.30 3.72
N TRP A 355 -13.26 0.58 3.80
CA TRP A 355 -11.93 0.22 4.26
C TRP A 355 -11.96 -0.39 5.65
N ASP A 356 -12.59 0.27 6.62
CA ASP A 356 -12.69 -0.21 7.99
C ASP A 356 -13.33 -1.59 8.08
N LYS A 357 -14.42 -1.82 7.34
CA LYS A 357 -15.10 -3.13 7.26
C LYS A 357 -14.20 -4.20 6.62
N ASN A 358 -13.48 -3.85 5.56
CA ASN A 358 -12.60 -4.77 4.86
C ASN A 358 -11.39 -5.14 5.74
N VAL A 359 -10.79 -4.17 6.43
CA VAL A 359 -9.69 -4.41 7.37
C VAL A 359 -10.14 -5.35 8.48
N ASP A 360 -11.29 -5.10 9.10
CA ASP A 360 -11.84 -5.98 10.14
C ASP A 360 -12.04 -7.41 9.62
N ALA A 361 -12.63 -7.55 8.46
CA ALA A 361 -12.90 -8.86 7.86
C ALA A 361 -11.61 -9.61 7.53
N VAL A 362 -10.62 -8.94 6.95
CA VAL A 362 -9.34 -9.53 6.56
C VAL A 362 -8.54 -9.95 7.79
N ILE A 363 -8.39 -9.07 8.78
CA ILE A 363 -7.60 -9.34 9.99
C ILE A 363 -8.26 -10.44 10.82
N LYS A 364 -9.57 -10.37 11.04
CA LYS A 364 -10.31 -11.42 11.74
C LYS A 364 -10.11 -12.77 11.04
N ASN A 365 -10.23 -12.83 9.73
CA ASN A 365 -10.04 -14.07 8.98
C ASN A 365 -8.61 -14.61 9.13
N ILE A 366 -7.58 -13.73 9.12
CA ILE A 366 -6.18 -14.11 9.36
C ILE A 366 -6.02 -14.74 10.76
N ILE A 367 -6.57 -14.10 11.79
CA ILE A 367 -6.51 -14.60 13.18
C ILE A 367 -7.24 -15.94 13.31
N ASP A 368 -8.47 -16.04 12.78
CA ASP A 368 -9.27 -17.28 12.86
C ASP A 368 -8.59 -18.46 12.16
N GLU A 369 -7.95 -18.23 11.00
CA GLU A 369 -7.16 -19.26 10.31
C GLU A 369 -5.93 -19.68 11.13
N GLN A 370 -5.27 -18.75 11.79
CA GLN A 370 -4.11 -19.03 12.64
C GLN A 370 -4.52 -19.86 13.86
N ILE A 371 -5.61 -19.49 14.53
CA ILE A 371 -6.19 -20.26 15.64
C ILE A 371 -6.51 -21.70 15.18
N LYS A 372 -7.23 -21.86 14.07
CA LYS A 372 -7.56 -23.19 13.52
C LYS A 372 -6.31 -24.03 13.24
N SER A 373 -5.25 -23.41 12.70
CA SER A 373 -4.00 -24.10 12.44
C SER A 373 -3.35 -24.63 13.74
N PHE A 374 -3.33 -23.82 14.79
CA PHE A 374 -2.82 -24.24 16.09
C PHE A 374 -3.71 -25.31 16.77
N GLU A 375 -5.02 -25.21 16.65
CA GLU A 375 -5.96 -26.24 17.14
C GLU A 375 -5.75 -27.59 16.43
N GLN A 376 -5.49 -27.59 15.13
CA GLN A 376 -5.16 -28.81 14.37
C GLN A 376 -3.84 -29.42 14.82
N ILE A 377 -2.79 -28.60 15.02
CA ILE A 377 -1.50 -29.09 15.53
C ILE A 377 -1.67 -29.68 16.93
N LYS A 378 -2.39 -29.00 17.81
CA LYS A 378 -2.71 -29.50 19.17
C LYS A 378 -3.38 -30.85 19.11
N SER A 379 -4.43 -30.99 18.30
CA SER A 379 -5.18 -32.25 18.15
C SER A 379 -4.29 -33.38 17.63
N SER A 380 -3.38 -33.12 16.69
CA SER A 380 -2.43 -34.09 16.18
C SER A 380 -1.43 -34.58 17.24
N ILE A 381 -0.94 -33.67 18.09
CA ILE A 381 -0.04 -34.05 19.20
C ILE A 381 -0.80 -34.88 20.22
N GLN A 382 -2.01 -34.49 20.60
CA GLN A 382 -2.87 -35.20 21.54
C GLN A 382 -3.17 -36.66 21.10
N SER A 383 -3.48 -36.82 19.78
CA SER A 383 -3.72 -38.15 19.21
C SER A 383 -2.49 -39.06 19.33
N LYS A 384 -1.29 -38.53 19.05
CA LYS A 384 -0.04 -39.30 19.22
C LYS A 384 0.24 -39.71 20.65
N ILE A 385 -0.02 -38.83 21.63
CA ILE A 385 0.12 -39.15 23.06
C ILE A 385 -0.81 -40.30 23.41
N ASN A 386 -2.09 -40.26 23.00
CA ASN A 386 -3.08 -41.29 23.30
C ASN A 386 -2.75 -42.64 22.63
N GLU A 387 -2.23 -42.65 21.41
CA GLU A 387 -1.77 -43.84 20.71
C GLU A 387 -0.57 -44.50 21.43
N ASN A 388 0.40 -43.71 21.88
CA ASN A 388 1.55 -44.20 22.62
C ASN A 388 1.11 -44.84 23.99
N ALA A 389 0.21 -44.18 24.72
CA ALA A 389 -0.33 -44.66 25.98
C ALA A 389 -1.18 -45.95 25.83
N SER A 390 -1.72 -46.21 24.62
CA SER A 390 -2.51 -47.42 24.34
C SER A 390 -1.65 -48.62 23.93
N ASN A 391 -0.38 -48.35 23.56
CA ASN A 391 0.59 -49.38 23.13
C ASN A 391 1.57 -49.79 24.24
N GLU A 392 1.55 -49.13 25.41
CA GLU A 392 2.22 -49.51 26.65
C GLU A 392 1.26 -50.29 27.57
#